data_9cf4320ac22a554b73e6a666ba8c7000
#
_entry.id   9cf4320ac22a554b73e6a666ba8c7000
#
_cell.length_a   1.000
_cell.length_b   1.000
_cell.length_c   1.000
_cell.angle_alpha   90.00
_cell.angle_beta   90.00
_cell.angle_gamma   90.00
#
_symmetry.space_group_name_H-M   'P 1'
#
loop_
_entity.id
_entity.type
_entity.pdbx_description
1 polymer ?
#
loop_
_entity_poly.entity_id
_entity_poly.type
_entity_poly.pdbx_seq_one_letter_code
_entity_poly.pdbx_strand_id
1 'polypeptide(L)'
;MRYVMSDIHGCYDEYIRMLELINFSDEDELYILGDIFDRGNKPLEILDHVLGSKNIHLLKGNHEKMFEEAYESGDMSLWYYNGGGTTDVEIVNKSEGYEEMLYKYIKKLPFVKVIDKFILVHAGLYFPNNCNELTIDEFINMQEEDTCLWDRSNVGSIDNTFKDYRVIVGHTPVQSITNSYEDVKIIHHGSAIYIDCGCVFKRANGKLACLRLDDMKEFYI
;
A
#
# COMPACT_ATOMS: atom_id res chain seq x y z
N MET A 1 6.01 15.57 -10.45
CA MET A 1 6.62 14.21 -10.40
C MET A 1 5.59 13.23 -9.87
N ARG A 2 5.81 11.91 -10.06
CA ARG A 2 4.91 10.87 -9.55
C ARG A 2 5.65 9.96 -8.59
N TYR A 3 5.08 9.77 -7.41
CA TYR A 3 5.69 9.03 -6.30
C TYR A 3 4.80 7.87 -5.87
N VAL A 4 5.42 6.81 -5.34
CA VAL A 4 4.73 5.66 -4.78
C VAL A 4 5.29 5.33 -3.42
N MET A 5 4.41 5.10 -2.44
CA MET A 5 4.72 4.60 -1.08
C MET A 5 3.80 3.43 -0.75
N SER A 6 4.11 2.68 0.31
CA SER A 6 3.27 1.59 0.80
C SER A 6 3.47 1.38 2.31
N ASP A 7 2.51 0.70 2.94
CA ASP A 7 2.64 0.13 4.29
C ASP A 7 3.15 1.12 5.35
N ILE A 8 2.49 2.28 5.43
CA ILE A 8 2.86 3.36 6.35
C ILE A 8 2.49 3.02 7.80
N HIS A 9 1.38 2.29 7.99
CA HIS A 9 0.95 1.76 9.28
C HIS A 9 1.02 2.77 10.43
N GLY A 10 0.29 3.89 10.30
CA GLY A 10 0.22 4.90 11.36
C GLY A 10 1.54 5.62 11.69
N CYS A 11 2.59 5.44 10.89
CA CYS A 11 3.87 6.13 11.03
C CYS A 11 3.82 7.54 10.42
N TYR A 12 2.95 8.38 10.96
CA TYR A 12 2.70 9.74 10.43
C TYR A 12 3.94 10.62 10.39
N ASP A 13 4.79 10.55 11.41
CA ASP A 13 5.98 11.40 11.48
C ASP A 13 6.99 11.03 10.37
N GLU A 14 7.15 9.74 10.06
CA GLU A 14 7.95 9.26 8.94
C GLU A 14 7.33 9.68 7.59
N TYR A 15 6.01 9.60 7.50
CA TYR A 15 5.27 10.02 6.31
C TYR A 15 5.49 11.51 6.00
N ILE A 16 5.33 12.39 6.97
CA ILE A 16 5.54 13.83 6.79
C ILE A 16 7.01 14.13 6.44
N ARG A 17 7.95 13.51 7.14
CA ARG A 17 9.38 13.65 6.82
C ARG A 17 9.72 13.17 5.41
N MET A 18 9.03 12.15 4.90
CA MET A 18 9.21 11.70 3.53
C MET A 18 8.70 12.74 2.54
N LEU A 19 7.52 13.35 2.77
CA LEU A 19 7.00 14.42 1.93
C LEU A 19 7.95 15.64 1.90
N GLU A 20 8.54 15.99 3.05
CA GLU A 20 9.56 17.03 3.14
C GLU A 20 10.83 16.66 2.35
N LEU A 21 11.32 15.40 2.49
CA LEU A 21 12.53 14.93 1.82
C LEU A 21 12.40 14.97 0.30
N ILE A 22 11.23 14.62 -0.24
CA ILE A 22 10.98 14.65 -1.69
C ILE A 22 10.56 16.04 -2.20
N ASN A 23 10.39 17.03 -1.30
CA ASN A 23 9.82 18.35 -1.57
C ASN A 23 8.47 18.24 -2.30
N PHE A 24 7.57 17.38 -1.78
CA PHE A 24 6.26 17.13 -2.37
C PHE A 24 5.44 18.41 -2.47
N SER A 25 4.81 18.66 -3.60
CA SER A 25 4.05 19.87 -3.91
C SER A 25 2.73 19.56 -4.60
N ASP A 26 1.88 20.58 -4.80
CA ASP A 26 0.59 20.48 -5.50
C ASP A 26 0.73 20.10 -7.00
N GLU A 27 1.94 20.16 -7.56
CA GLU A 27 2.24 19.76 -8.94
C GLU A 27 2.65 18.28 -9.07
N ASP A 28 2.80 17.59 -7.94
CA ASP A 28 3.22 16.20 -7.87
C ASP A 28 2.00 15.28 -7.64
N GLU A 29 2.16 13.99 -7.89
CA GLU A 29 1.16 12.97 -7.61
C GLU A 29 1.78 11.91 -6.70
N LEU A 30 1.10 11.55 -5.62
CA LEU A 30 1.50 10.46 -4.72
C LEU A 30 0.47 9.35 -4.75
N TYR A 31 0.93 8.12 -4.92
CA TYR A 31 0.14 6.90 -4.83
C TYR A 31 0.58 6.10 -3.62
N ILE A 32 -0.36 5.78 -2.73
CA ILE A 32 -0.11 4.95 -1.55
C ILE A 32 -0.79 3.61 -1.77
N LEU A 33 -0.02 2.52 -1.74
CA LEU A 33 -0.50 1.18 -2.08
C LEU A 33 -1.23 0.49 -0.92
N GLY A 34 -1.94 1.23 -0.08
CA GLY A 34 -2.67 0.72 1.06
C GLY A 34 -1.85 0.66 2.35
N ASP A 35 -2.49 0.09 3.37
CA ASP A 35 -1.95 -0.13 4.71
C ASP A 35 -1.45 1.17 5.37
N ILE A 36 -2.30 2.21 5.36
CA ILE A 36 -2.04 3.44 6.13
C ILE A 36 -2.41 3.29 7.60
N PHE A 37 -3.31 2.34 7.92
CA PHE A 37 -3.84 2.08 9.26
C PHE A 37 -3.00 1.08 10.05
N ASP A 38 -3.35 0.96 11.34
CA ASP A 38 -2.95 -0.07 12.29
C ASP A 38 -1.47 -0.04 12.70
N ARG A 39 -1.17 -0.69 13.82
CA ARG A 39 0.17 -0.87 14.39
C ARG A 39 0.83 0.40 14.92
N GLY A 40 0.93 1.44 14.10
CA GLY A 40 1.47 2.74 14.49
C GLY A 40 0.49 3.58 15.29
N ASN A 41 0.90 4.76 15.69
CA ASN A 41 0.20 5.55 16.70
C ASN A 41 -0.59 6.76 16.15
N LYS A 42 -0.57 7.00 14.84
CA LYS A 42 -1.25 8.16 14.21
C LYS A 42 -1.87 7.78 12.85
N PRO A 43 -2.69 6.71 12.77
CA PRO A 43 -3.27 6.29 11.50
C PRO A 43 -4.26 7.30 10.92
N LEU A 44 -5.07 7.94 11.75
CA LEU A 44 -6.09 8.87 11.26
C LEU A 44 -5.52 10.22 10.82
N GLU A 45 -4.37 10.65 11.34
CA GLU A 45 -3.67 11.83 10.82
C GLU A 45 -3.18 11.63 9.39
N ILE A 46 -2.76 10.40 9.02
CA ILE A 46 -2.42 10.06 7.64
C ILE A 46 -3.67 10.15 6.76
N LEU A 47 -4.78 9.55 7.20
CA LEU A 47 -6.05 9.61 6.48
C LEU A 47 -6.53 11.05 6.31
N ASP A 48 -6.51 11.86 7.37
CA ASP A 48 -6.94 13.26 7.32
C ASP A 48 -6.11 14.05 6.28
N HIS A 49 -4.80 13.78 6.19
CA HIS A 49 -3.93 14.38 5.17
C HIS A 49 -4.28 13.89 3.75
N VAL A 50 -4.52 12.60 3.57
CA VAL A 50 -4.94 12.01 2.28
C VAL A 50 -6.27 12.62 1.82
N LEU A 51 -7.27 12.70 2.71
CA LEU A 51 -8.58 13.27 2.41
C LEU A 51 -8.53 14.78 2.12
N GLY A 52 -7.61 15.49 2.75
CA GLY A 52 -7.38 16.93 2.53
C GLY A 52 -6.62 17.26 1.23
N SER A 53 -6.04 16.26 0.58
CA SER A 53 -5.18 16.44 -0.60
C SER A 53 -5.89 15.99 -1.87
N LYS A 54 -5.65 16.70 -2.99
CA LYS A 54 -6.24 16.35 -4.30
C LYS A 54 -5.35 15.45 -5.13
N ASN A 55 -4.07 15.41 -4.81
CA ASN A 55 -2.99 14.77 -5.56
C ASN A 55 -2.32 13.61 -4.76
N ILE A 56 -3.00 13.14 -3.70
CA ILE A 56 -2.63 11.93 -2.98
C ILE A 56 -3.73 10.90 -3.18
N HIS A 57 -3.35 9.74 -3.71
CA HIS A 57 -4.26 8.67 -4.10
C HIS A 57 -3.98 7.43 -3.26
N LEU A 58 -4.96 7.03 -2.47
CA LEU A 58 -4.89 5.80 -1.67
C LEU A 58 -5.49 4.64 -2.45
N LEU A 59 -4.78 3.53 -2.53
CA LEU A 59 -5.30 2.23 -2.89
C LEU A 59 -5.69 1.46 -1.62
N LYS A 60 -6.59 0.49 -1.77
CA LYS A 60 -6.95 -0.40 -0.67
C LYS A 60 -5.81 -1.38 -0.39
N GLY A 61 -5.42 -1.52 0.87
CA GLY A 61 -4.59 -2.60 1.38
C GLY A 61 -5.41 -3.60 2.19
N ASN A 62 -4.77 -4.65 2.68
CA ASN A 62 -5.48 -5.64 3.47
C ASN A 62 -5.87 -5.12 4.87
N HIS A 63 -5.19 -4.11 5.41
CA HIS A 63 -5.58 -3.48 6.66
C HIS A 63 -6.83 -2.62 6.53
N GLU A 64 -7.01 -1.92 5.42
CA GLU A 64 -8.26 -1.26 5.09
C GLU A 64 -9.39 -2.28 4.91
N LYS A 65 -9.12 -3.42 4.27
CA LYS A 65 -10.08 -4.51 4.07
C LYS A 65 -10.49 -5.15 5.40
N MET A 66 -9.55 -5.40 6.31
CA MET A 66 -9.86 -5.97 7.64
C MET A 66 -10.78 -5.04 8.44
N PHE A 67 -10.60 -3.72 8.39
CA PHE A 67 -11.53 -2.78 9.00
C PHE A 67 -12.91 -2.85 8.33
N GLU A 68 -12.99 -2.89 6.99
CA GLU A 68 -14.24 -3.02 6.23
C GLU A 68 -15.03 -4.25 6.68
N GLU A 69 -14.38 -5.41 6.75
CA GLU A 69 -14.99 -6.68 7.17
C GLU A 69 -15.40 -6.68 8.65
N ALA A 70 -14.58 -6.10 9.52
CA ALA A 70 -14.90 -5.94 10.94
C ALA A 70 -16.16 -5.06 11.14
N TYR A 71 -16.26 -3.96 10.42
CA TYR A 71 -17.43 -3.09 10.42
C TYR A 71 -18.69 -3.80 9.93
N GLU A 72 -18.60 -4.57 8.82
CA GLU A 72 -19.75 -5.29 8.23
C GLU A 72 -20.24 -6.47 9.10
N SER A 73 -19.30 -7.22 9.67
CA SER A 73 -19.62 -8.43 10.43
C SER A 73 -19.85 -8.20 11.93
N GLY A 74 -19.27 -7.12 12.47
CA GLY A 74 -19.15 -6.89 13.92
C GLY A 74 -18.07 -7.76 14.59
N ASP A 75 -17.32 -8.58 13.84
CA ASP A 75 -16.22 -9.39 14.38
C ASP A 75 -14.89 -8.68 14.15
N MET A 76 -14.35 -8.11 15.23
CA MET A 76 -13.09 -7.37 15.24
C MET A 76 -11.84 -8.27 15.37
N SER A 77 -12.02 -9.59 15.51
CA SER A 77 -10.94 -10.51 15.94
C SER A 77 -9.74 -10.50 14.99
N LEU A 78 -9.97 -10.62 13.68
CA LEU A 78 -8.91 -10.63 12.69
C LEU A 78 -8.19 -9.28 12.62
N TRP A 79 -8.95 -8.20 12.61
CA TRP A 79 -8.41 -6.85 12.54
C TRP A 79 -7.55 -6.52 13.78
N TYR A 80 -8.05 -6.82 14.98
CA TYR A 80 -7.30 -6.60 16.23
C TYR A 80 -6.05 -7.48 16.33
N TYR A 81 -6.12 -8.74 15.90
CA TYR A 81 -4.95 -9.62 15.84
C TYR A 81 -3.82 -9.04 14.97
N ASN A 82 -4.18 -8.29 13.93
CA ASN A 82 -3.23 -7.63 13.02
C ASN A 82 -2.85 -6.19 13.42
N GLY A 83 -3.31 -5.71 14.57
CA GLY A 83 -2.92 -4.41 15.10
C GLY A 83 -3.95 -3.30 14.96
N GLY A 84 -5.20 -3.62 14.59
CA GLY A 84 -6.31 -2.68 14.39
C GLY A 84 -6.71 -1.89 15.63
N GLY A 85 -6.37 -2.39 16.81
CA GLY A 85 -6.68 -1.71 18.07
C GLY A 85 -6.12 -0.28 18.17
N THR A 86 -5.03 0.04 17.50
CA THR A 86 -4.49 1.42 17.47
C THR A 86 -5.40 2.36 16.68
N THR A 87 -5.91 1.91 15.55
CA THR A 87 -6.86 2.66 14.71
C THR A 87 -8.21 2.79 15.41
N ASP A 88 -8.72 1.71 16.01
CA ASP A 88 -10.00 1.69 16.70
C ASP A 88 -10.05 2.70 17.85
N VAL A 89 -9.00 2.77 18.68
CA VAL A 89 -8.88 3.75 19.76
C VAL A 89 -9.00 5.19 19.25
N GLU A 90 -8.45 5.49 18.08
CA GLU A 90 -8.60 6.83 17.50
C GLU A 90 -10.00 7.07 16.95
N ILE A 91 -10.62 6.07 16.29
CA ILE A 91 -12.00 6.15 15.77
C ILE A 91 -12.98 6.42 16.90
N VAL A 92 -12.89 5.71 18.02
CA VAL A 92 -13.78 5.89 19.19
C VAL A 92 -13.71 7.31 19.75
N ASN A 93 -12.62 8.02 19.57
CA ASN A 93 -12.45 9.41 20.02
C ASN A 93 -12.94 10.46 18.99
N LYS A 94 -13.40 10.04 17.81
CA LYS A 94 -13.97 10.93 16.79
C LYS A 94 -15.48 11.19 17.03
N SER A 95 -16.04 12.08 16.25
CA SER A 95 -17.49 12.40 16.31
C SER A 95 -18.35 11.21 15.87
N GLU A 96 -19.60 11.21 16.33
CA GLU A 96 -20.62 10.25 15.87
C GLU A 96 -20.70 10.24 14.32
N GLY A 97 -20.77 9.04 13.75
CA GLY A 97 -20.82 8.83 12.30
C GLY A 97 -19.45 8.81 11.58
N TYR A 98 -18.34 9.06 12.29
CA TYR A 98 -17.01 9.00 11.69
C TYR A 98 -16.66 7.60 11.18
N GLU A 99 -16.94 6.58 11.95
CA GLU A 99 -16.69 5.17 11.58
C GLU A 99 -17.48 4.78 10.32
N GLU A 100 -18.74 5.18 10.20
CA GLU A 100 -19.55 4.94 8.99
C GLU A 100 -18.99 5.70 7.78
N MET A 101 -18.53 6.92 7.97
CA MET A 101 -17.87 7.71 6.93
C MET A 101 -16.59 7.02 6.45
N LEU A 102 -15.77 6.55 7.40
CA LEU A 102 -14.52 5.81 7.11
C LEU A 102 -14.81 4.53 6.32
N TYR A 103 -15.78 3.72 6.78
CA TYR A 103 -16.22 2.52 6.06
C TYR A 103 -16.64 2.82 4.61
N LYS A 104 -17.48 3.85 4.41
CA LYS A 104 -17.94 4.24 3.08
C LYS A 104 -16.80 4.73 2.17
N TYR A 105 -15.78 5.35 2.75
CA TYR A 105 -14.58 5.78 2.03
C TYR A 105 -13.74 4.57 1.62
N ILE A 106 -13.39 3.70 2.56
CA ILE A 106 -12.57 2.50 2.32
C ILE A 106 -13.23 1.58 1.29
N LYS A 107 -14.53 1.37 1.39
CA LYS A 107 -15.27 0.50 0.46
C LYS A 107 -15.16 0.92 -1.01
N LYS A 108 -14.88 2.20 -1.27
CA LYS A 108 -14.75 2.77 -2.62
C LYS A 108 -13.31 2.83 -3.12
N LEU A 109 -12.33 2.49 -2.29
CA LEU A 109 -10.93 2.56 -2.69
C LEU A 109 -10.66 1.55 -3.82
N PRO A 110 -9.93 1.96 -4.86
CA PRO A 110 -9.45 1.01 -5.86
C PRO A 110 -8.37 0.11 -5.24
N PHE A 111 -8.30 -1.13 -5.66
CA PHE A 111 -7.26 -2.07 -5.23
C PHE A 111 -6.14 -2.27 -6.27
N VAL A 112 -6.35 -1.79 -7.52
CA VAL A 112 -5.35 -1.76 -8.58
C VAL A 112 -5.42 -0.42 -9.31
N LYS A 113 -4.27 0.11 -9.70
CA LYS A 113 -4.16 1.32 -10.52
C LYS A 113 -3.08 1.15 -11.59
N VAL A 114 -3.39 1.52 -12.82
CA VAL A 114 -2.40 1.57 -13.91
C VAL A 114 -1.98 3.01 -14.16
N ILE A 115 -0.67 3.23 -14.25
CA ILE A 115 -0.07 4.53 -14.56
C ILE A 115 1.05 4.30 -15.57
N ASP A 116 0.87 4.75 -16.80
CA ASP A 116 1.78 4.49 -17.92
C ASP A 116 2.08 2.99 -18.07
N LYS A 117 3.31 2.58 -17.74
CA LYS A 117 3.79 1.19 -17.74
C LYS A 117 3.95 0.58 -16.34
N PHE A 118 3.32 1.17 -15.34
CA PHE A 118 3.30 0.66 -13.99
C PHE A 118 1.89 0.18 -13.61
N ILE A 119 1.82 -1.01 -13.03
CA ILE A 119 0.64 -1.53 -12.36
C ILE A 119 0.90 -1.43 -10.86
N LEU A 120 0.11 -0.66 -10.16
CA LEU A 120 0.18 -0.44 -8.72
C LEU A 120 -0.85 -1.32 -8.04
N VAL A 121 -0.43 -2.14 -7.09
CA VAL A 121 -1.27 -3.06 -6.33
C VAL A 121 -0.68 -3.26 -4.94
N HIS A 122 -1.52 -3.58 -3.95
CA HIS A 122 -1.03 -3.77 -2.59
C HIS A 122 -0.14 -5.01 -2.44
N ALA A 123 -0.63 -6.22 -2.80
CA ALA A 123 0.08 -7.48 -2.57
C ALA A 123 0.50 -8.23 -3.85
N GLY A 124 -0.45 -8.61 -4.68
CA GLY A 124 -0.13 -9.42 -5.86
C GLY A 124 -1.16 -9.35 -6.96
N LEU A 125 -0.92 -10.06 -8.05
CA LEU A 125 -1.81 -10.15 -9.20
C LEU A 125 -1.92 -11.59 -9.66
N TYR A 126 -3.06 -11.95 -10.19
CA TYR A 126 -3.25 -13.20 -10.90
C TYR A 126 -2.73 -13.08 -12.35
N PHE A 127 -1.86 -14.00 -12.77
CA PHE A 127 -1.32 -14.06 -14.13
C PHE A 127 -1.83 -15.31 -14.85
N PRO A 128 -2.84 -15.19 -15.71
CA PRO A 128 -3.32 -16.33 -16.50
C PRO A 128 -2.28 -16.74 -17.56
N ASN A 129 -2.31 -18.00 -18.00
CA ASN A 129 -1.36 -18.53 -18.98
C ASN A 129 -1.33 -17.74 -20.31
N ASN A 130 -2.46 -17.12 -20.68
CA ASN A 130 -2.60 -16.30 -21.88
C ASN A 130 -2.49 -14.79 -21.61
N CYS A 131 -1.91 -14.35 -20.49
CA CYS A 131 -1.89 -12.94 -20.09
C CYS A 131 -1.32 -12.02 -21.18
N ASN A 132 -0.35 -12.51 -21.96
CA ASN A 132 0.25 -11.72 -23.06
C ASN A 132 -0.68 -11.46 -24.25
N GLU A 133 -1.80 -12.17 -24.37
CA GLU A 133 -2.83 -11.96 -25.39
C GLU A 133 -3.84 -10.89 -24.98
N LEU A 134 -3.99 -10.64 -23.69
CA LEU A 134 -4.95 -9.71 -23.12
C LEU A 134 -4.54 -8.24 -23.34
N THR A 135 -5.53 -7.37 -23.47
CA THR A 135 -5.32 -5.93 -23.28
C THR A 135 -5.09 -5.62 -21.80
N ILE A 136 -4.57 -4.43 -21.47
CA ILE A 136 -4.39 -4.04 -20.07
C ILE A 136 -5.73 -3.99 -19.33
N ASP A 137 -6.78 -3.50 -19.95
CA ASP A 137 -8.11 -3.43 -19.33
C ASP A 137 -8.68 -4.82 -19.04
N GLU A 138 -8.56 -5.77 -19.98
CA GLU A 138 -8.96 -7.17 -19.76
C GLU A 138 -8.16 -7.80 -18.64
N PHE A 139 -6.84 -7.60 -18.59
CA PHE A 139 -5.98 -8.12 -17.53
C PHE A 139 -6.36 -7.56 -16.16
N ILE A 140 -6.61 -6.24 -16.06
CA ILE A 140 -7.01 -5.61 -14.78
C ILE A 140 -8.41 -6.04 -14.36
N ASN A 141 -9.36 -6.17 -15.30
CA ASN A 141 -10.73 -6.60 -15.00
C ASN A 141 -10.84 -8.06 -14.53
N MET A 142 -9.81 -8.87 -14.74
CA MET A 142 -9.73 -10.25 -14.23
C MET A 142 -9.20 -10.35 -12.80
N GLN A 143 -8.69 -9.26 -12.24
CA GLN A 143 -8.10 -9.29 -10.91
C GLN A 143 -9.19 -9.32 -9.83
N GLU A 144 -9.02 -10.20 -8.85
CA GLU A 144 -9.88 -10.31 -7.68
C GLU A 144 -9.30 -9.53 -6.51
N GLU A 145 -10.16 -8.86 -5.74
CA GLU A 145 -9.76 -8.02 -4.61
C GLU A 145 -8.87 -8.81 -3.63
N ASP A 146 -9.29 -10.02 -3.23
CA ASP A 146 -8.54 -10.84 -2.26
C ASP A 146 -7.12 -11.17 -2.75
N THR A 147 -6.95 -11.51 -4.02
CA THR A 147 -5.63 -11.74 -4.61
C THR A 147 -4.78 -10.46 -4.53
N CYS A 148 -5.36 -9.34 -4.90
CA CYS A 148 -4.66 -8.06 -4.91
C CYS A 148 -4.24 -7.58 -3.51
N LEU A 149 -4.96 -8.00 -2.45
CA LEU A 149 -4.73 -7.54 -1.08
C LEU A 149 -3.91 -8.52 -0.23
N TRP A 150 -3.88 -9.83 -0.57
CA TRP A 150 -3.32 -10.85 0.34
C TRP A 150 -2.27 -11.75 -0.30
N ASP A 151 -2.21 -11.85 -1.64
CA ASP A 151 -1.38 -12.87 -2.28
C ASP A 151 0.12 -12.63 -2.08
N ARG A 152 0.81 -13.67 -1.63
CA ARG A 152 2.27 -13.73 -1.49
C ARG A 152 2.90 -14.80 -2.36
N SER A 153 2.11 -15.52 -3.16
CA SER A 153 2.61 -16.63 -3.99
C SER A 153 3.59 -16.16 -5.07
N ASN A 154 3.44 -14.91 -5.49
CA ASN A 154 4.24 -14.29 -6.54
C ASN A 154 5.50 -13.59 -6.03
N VAL A 155 5.72 -13.57 -4.71
CA VAL A 155 6.89 -12.91 -4.11
C VAL A 155 8.17 -13.62 -4.56
N GLY A 156 9.08 -12.85 -5.16
CA GLY A 156 10.36 -13.37 -5.68
C GLY A 156 10.28 -14.13 -7.01
N SER A 157 9.10 -14.26 -7.63
CA SER A 157 8.95 -14.86 -8.96
C SER A 157 9.25 -13.83 -10.06
N ILE A 158 10.17 -14.18 -10.97
CA ILE A 158 10.50 -13.39 -12.17
C ILE A 158 9.56 -13.66 -13.34
N ASP A 159 8.79 -14.77 -13.28
CA ASP A 159 7.96 -15.23 -14.39
C ASP A 159 6.63 -14.51 -14.48
N ASN A 160 6.26 -13.77 -13.43
CA ASN A 160 5.00 -13.04 -13.35
C ASN A 160 5.13 -11.69 -14.04
N THR A 161 4.99 -11.68 -15.34
CA THR A 161 5.08 -10.47 -16.17
C THR A 161 3.83 -10.29 -17.00
N PHE A 162 3.38 -9.05 -17.12
CA PHE A 162 2.36 -8.65 -18.07
C PHE A 162 3.00 -7.72 -19.10
N LYS A 163 3.37 -8.28 -20.27
CA LYS A 163 4.02 -7.53 -21.36
C LYS A 163 5.24 -6.73 -20.86
N ASP A 164 5.30 -5.45 -21.18
CA ASP A 164 6.34 -4.50 -20.78
C ASP A 164 5.98 -3.67 -19.54
N TYR A 165 4.93 -4.08 -18.80
CA TYR A 165 4.55 -3.41 -17.56
C TYR A 165 5.42 -3.86 -16.38
N ARG A 166 5.65 -2.93 -15.45
CA ARG A 166 6.26 -3.19 -14.15
C ARG A 166 5.19 -3.16 -13.07
N VAL A 167 5.21 -4.12 -12.17
CA VAL A 167 4.25 -4.22 -11.07
C VAL A 167 4.93 -3.71 -9.80
N ILE A 168 4.34 -2.73 -9.14
CA ILE A 168 4.82 -2.19 -7.87
C ILE A 168 3.91 -2.70 -6.76
N VAL A 169 4.51 -3.36 -5.76
CA VAL A 169 3.81 -4.02 -4.65
C VAL A 169 4.40 -3.65 -3.29
N GLY A 170 3.55 -3.64 -2.29
CA GLY A 170 3.85 -3.50 -0.87
C GLY A 170 3.67 -4.81 -0.10
N HIS A 171 2.94 -4.78 1.03
CA HIS A 171 2.41 -5.89 1.80
C HIS A 171 3.43 -6.85 2.43
N THR A 172 4.42 -7.26 1.68
CA THR A 172 5.45 -8.19 2.16
C THR A 172 6.74 -7.43 2.40
N PRO A 173 7.13 -7.21 3.67
CA PRO A 173 8.36 -6.50 3.98
C PRO A 173 9.57 -7.13 3.28
N VAL A 174 10.40 -6.30 2.65
CA VAL A 174 11.60 -6.74 1.92
C VAL A 174 12.54 -7.57 2.81
N GLN A 175 12.51 -7.34 4.12
CA GLN A 175 13.25 -8.14 5.11
C GLN A 175 12.81 -9.62 5.09
N SER A 176 11.51 -9.88 4.88
CA SER A 176 10.98 -11.24 4.74
C SER A 176 11.34 -11.87 3.40
N ILE A 177 11.46 -11.07 2.34
CA ILE A 177 11.84 -11.54 1.01
C ILE A 177 13.32 -11.93 0.97
N THR A 178 14.19 -11.09 1.54
CA THR A 178 15.65 -11.30 1.57
C THR A 178 16.11 -12.19 2.71
N ASN A 179 15.24 -12.46 3.69
CA ASN A 179 15.59 -13.06 4.97
C ASN A 179 16.77 -12.34 5.67
N SER A 180 16.79 -10.99 5.56
CA SER A 180 17.82 -10.12 6.12
C SER A 180 17.24 -8.83 6.65
N TYR A 181 17.81 -8.35 7.75
CA TYR A 181 17.52 -7.04 8.35
C TYR A 181 18.61 -6.01 8.05
N GLU A 182 19.61 -6.40 7.26
CA GLU A 182 20.66 -5.52 6.79
C GLU A 182 20.27 -4.94 5.41
N ASP A 183 20.69 -3.71 5.15
CA ASP A 183 20.52 -3.02 3.87
C ASP A 183 19.08 -3.03 3.33
N VAL A 184 18.12 -2.69 4.19
CA VAL A 184 16.69 -2.64 3.85
C VAL A 184 16.44 -1.59 2.77
N LYS A 185 16.05 -2.04 1.57
CA LYS A 185 15.81 -1.23 0.37
C LYS A 185 14.71 -1.82 -0.49
N ILE A 186 14.17 -1.01 -1.39
CA ILE A 186 13.32 -1.44 -2.50
C ILE A 186 14.03 -2.55 -3.29
N ILE A 187 13.30 -3.62 -3.60
CA ILE A 187 13.81 -4.73 -4.41
C ILE A 187 13.25 -4.62 -5.82
N HIS A 188 14.15 -4.55 -6.80
CA HIS A 188 13.80 -4.68 -8.21
C HIS A 188 14.10 -6.12 -8.65
N HIS A 189 13.06 -6.90 -8.96
CA HIS A 189 13.21 -8.28 -9.36
C HIS A 189 12.38 -8.57 -10.62
N GLY A 190 13.03 -8.69 -11.78
CA GLY A 190 12.34 -8.80 -13.05
C GLY A 190 11.43 -7.61 -13.33
N SER A 191 10.16 -7.87 -13.55
CA SER A 191 9.12 -6.82 -13.71
C SER A 191 8.52 -6.34 -12.38
N ALA A 192 8.79 -7.02 -11.25
CA ALA A 192 8.26 -6.66 -9.95
C ALA A 192 9.17 -5.67 -9.20
N ILE A 193 8.55 -4.77 -8.44
CA ILE A 193 9.22 -3.81 -7.55
C ILE A 193 8.54 -3.91 -6.18
N TYR A 194 9.27 -4.37 -5.17
CA TYR A 194 8.78 -4.52 -3.81
C TYR A 194 9.20 -3.32 -2.99
N ILE A 195 8.23 -2.50 -2.54
CA ILE A 195 8.51 -1.22 -1.88
C ILE A 195 8.21 -1.18 -0.39
N ASP A 196 7.60 -2.22 0.19
CA ASP A 196 7.40 -2.30 1.63
C ASP A 196 8.74 -2.56 2.33
N CYS A 197 9.34 -1.51 2.86
CA CYS A 197 10.56 -1.58 3.65
C CYS A 197 10.29 -1.70 5.16
N GLY A 198 9.05 -2.05 5.55
CA GLY A 198 8.68 -2.36 6.92
C GLY A 198 8.69 -1.14 7.85
N CYS A 199 8.12 -0.02 7.43
CA CYS A 199 8.16 1.28 8.15
C CYS A 199 7.90 1.14 9.66
N VAL A 200 6.89 0.40 10.07
CA VAL A 200 6.51 0.21 11.49
C VAL A 200 7.45 -0.74 12.25
N PHE A 201 8.23 -1.57 11.56
CA PHE A 201 9.11 -2.57 12.16
C PHE A 201 10.51 -2.03 12.48
N LYS A 202 10.60 -1.02 13.34
CA LYS A 202 11.86 -0.33 13.68
C LYS A 202 12.95 -1.27 14.21
N ARG A 203 12.59 -2.35 14.93
CA ARG A 203 13.54 -3.38 15.42
C ARG A 203 14.14 -4.24 14.29
N ALA A 204 13.50 -4.25 13.14
CA ALA A 204 13.96 -4.94 11.94
C ALA A 204 14.58 -3.96 10.92
N ASN A 205 15.13 -2.84 11.40
CA ASN A 205 15.67 -1.75 10.58
C ASN A 205 14.67 -1.23 9.53
N GLY A 206 13.37 -1.28 9.87
CA GLY A 206 12.30 -0.82 9.01
C GLY A 206 12.36 0.66 8.69
N LYS A 207 12.06 0.99 7.46
CA LYS A 207 12.08 2.35 6.89
C LYS A 207 10.82 2.60 6.09
N LEU A 208 10.39 3.84 6.01
CA LEU A 208 9.47 4.24 4.95
C LEU A 208 10.27 4.44 3.67
N ALA A 209 9.86 3.75 2.60
CA ALA A 209 10.42 3.91 1.27
C ALA A 209 9.46 4.68 0.37
N CYS A 210 10.02 5.47 -0.54
CA CYS A 210 9.29 6.16 -1.59
C CYS A 210 10.04 6.01 -2.91
N LEU A 211 9.31 5.62 -3.96
CA LEU A 211 9.84 5.48 -5.30
C LEU A 211 9.28 6.59 -6.21
N ARG A 212 10.15 7.33 -6.88
CA ARG A 212 9.74 8.26 -7.94
C ARG A 212 9.69 7.54 -9.27
N LEU A 213 8.53 7.53 -9.92
CA LEU A 213 8.28 6.77 -11.15
C LEU A 213 8.99 7.35 -12.37
N ASP A 214 9.21 8.67 -12.39
CA ASP A 214 9.73 9.40 -13.56
C ASP A 214 11.19 9.05 -13.90
N ASP A 215 11.99 8.69 -12.89
CA ASP A 215 13.41 8.36 -13.04
C ASP A 215 13.86 7.18 -12.16
N MET A 216 12.93 6.51 -11.51
CA MET A 216 13.16 5.36 -10.61
C MET A 216 14.04 5.71 -9.40
N LYS A 217 14.05 6.96 -8.97
CA LYS A 217 14.80 7.37 -7.79
C LYS A 217 14.11 6.94 -6.51
N GLU A 218 14.88 6.35 -5.62
CA GLU A 218 14.44 5.86 -4.32
C GLU A 218 14.79 6.82 -3.20
N PHE A 219 13.89 6.94 -2.21
CA PHE A 219 14.06 7.75 -1.01
C PHE A 219 13.69 6.91 0.22
N TYR A 220 14.32 7.19 1.37
CA TYR A 220 14.15 6.41 2.59
C TYR A 220 14.19 7.30 3.83
N ILE A 221 13.31 7.02 4.81
CA ILE A 221 13.25 7.64 6.13
C ILE A 221 13.29 6.59 7.23
#